data_52a6276a72470763bba7577563051c81
#
_entry.id   52a6276a72470763bba7577563051c81
#
_cell.length_a   1.000
_cell.length_b   1.000
_cell.length_c   1.000
_cell.angle_alpha   90.00
_cell.angle_beta   90.00
_cell.angle_gamma   90.00
#
_symmetry.space_group_name_H-M   'P 1'
#
loop_
_entity.id
_entity.type
_entity.pdbx_description
1 polymer ?
#
loop_
_entity_poly.entity_id
_entity_poly.type
_entity_poly.pdbx_seq_one_letter_code
_entity_poly.pdbx_strand_id
1 'polypeptide(L)'
;MGGYYYGYGFGIDPTIFLVLIGVVLCLLAQAKVKTTVGRYSRVYSASGLTGAMAAERMLRAAGITDVAIRHVAGTLTDHYDPRSKTVNLSDGVYNSQSVAAVGIACHECGHAIQDARAYFPLTFRHSLVPVANFGSSISWPLILFGVLAGGMRTTNSIGFLLIQAGIFCFSLAVLFQMVTLPVEFNASRRAMQMIEQTGMLTVEESRMTRKVLTAAALTYVAGAASAVLQLLRLLILFGGGRRDD
;
A
#
# COMPACT_ATOMS: atom_id res chain seq x y z
N MET A 1 50.20 27.81 -12.33
CA MET A 1 49.39 26.97 -13.26
C MET A 1 49.24 25.60 -12.60
N GLY A 2 48.15 25.36 -11.90
CA GLY A 2 47.82 24.10 -11.29
C GLY A 2 46.40 23.73 -11.73
N GLY A 3 46.29 22.95 -12.83
CA GLY A 3 45.05 22.48 -13.35
C GLY A 3 44.45 21.41 -12.42
N TYR A 4 43.35 21.72 -11.78
CA TYR A 4 42.52 20.70 -11.11
C TYR A 4 41.82 19.87 -12.17
N TYR A 5 42.32 18.66 -12.42
CA TYR A 5 41.63 17.63 -13.16
C TYR A 5 40.42 17.18 -12.33
N TYR A 6 39.25 17.67 -12.67
CA TYR A 6 38.01 17.00 -12.25
C TYR A 6 37.92 15.68 -13.00
N GLY A 7 38.36 14.62 -12.35
CA GLY A 7 38.09 13.27 -12.82
C GLY A 7 36.61 13.04 -12.79
N TYR A 8 35.99 12.78 -13.96
CA TYR A 8 34.68 12.15 -14.07
C TYR A 8 34.82 10.71 -13.58
N GLY A 9 34.88 10.53 -12.25
CA GLY A 9 34.66 9.24 -11.64
C GLY A 9 33.18 8.90 -11.82
N PHE A 10 32.89 7.70 -12.32
CA PHE A 10 31.57 7.07 -12.19
C PHE A 10 31.29 6.81 -10.70
N GLY A 11 31.15 7.88 -9.94
CA GLY A 11 30.78 7.82 -8.53
C GLY A 11 29.29 7.49 -8.45
N ILE A 12 28.98 6.37 -7.81
CA ILE A 12 27.58 6.04 -7.47
C ILE A 12 27.07 7.20 -6.61
N ASP A 13 25.98 7.84 -7.10
CA ASP A 13 25.30 8.90 -6.36
C ASP A 13 24.91 8.38 -4.96
N PRO A 14 25.40 9.00 -3.87
CA PRO A 14 25.13 8.50 -2.50
C PRO A 14 23.64 8.40 -2.18
N THR A 15 22.78 9.19 -2.84
CA THR A 15 21.33 9.15 -2.59
C THR A 15 20.69 7.85 -3.10
N ILE A 16 21.40 7.03 -3.90
CA ILE A 16 20.93 5.69 -4.30
C ILE A 16 20.67 4.79 -3.08
N PHE A 17 21.38 5.00 -1.98
CA PHE A 17 21.15 4.25 -0.75
C PHE A 17 19.73 4.44 -0.19
N LEU A 18 19.10 5.58 -0.41
CA LEU A 18 17.69 5.81 -0.03
C LEU A 18 16.76 4.84 -0.77
N VAL A 19 17.02 4.63 -2.07
CA VAL A 19 16.24 3.68 -2.88
C VAL A 19 16.49 2.24 -2.41
N LEU A 20 17.75 1.89 -2.16
CA LEU A 20 18.11 0.55 -1.69
C LEU A 20 17.46 0.22 -0.34
N ILE A 21 17.43 1.17 0.59
CA ILE A 21 16.72 1.03 1.87
C ILE A 21 15.23 0.78 1.61
N GLY A 22 14.58 1.56 0.74
CA GLY A 22 13.17 1.37 0.38
C GLY A 22 12.90 -0.01 -0.21
N VAL A 23 13.76 -0.48 -1.13
CA VAL A 23 13.67 -1.83 -1.73
C VAL A 23 13.79 -2.91 -0.66
N VAL A 24 14.80 -2.82 0.21
CA VAL A 24 15.01 -3.80 1.30
C VAL A 24 13.79 -3.83 2.24
N LEU A 25 13.25 -2.69 2.62
CA LEU A 25 12.03 -2.63 3.46
C LEU A 25 10.86 -3.34 2.78
N CYS A 26 10.62 -3.10 1.49
CA CYS A 26 9.56 -3.76 0.74
C CYS A 26 9.76 -5.28 0.64
N LEU A 27 10.99 -5.73 0.37
CA LEU A 27 11.31 -7.17 0.30
C LEU A 27 11.12 -7.86 1.66
N LEU A 28 11.55 -7.24 2.74
CA LEU A 28 11.36 -7.77 4.10
C LEU A 28 9.87 -7.83 4.48
N ALA A 29 9.09 -6.80 4.15
CA ALA A 29 7.65 -6.78 4.40
C ALA A 29 6.93 -7.88 3.59
N GLN A 30 7.25 -8.04 2.31
CA GLN A 30 6.69 -9.10 1.45
C GLN A 30 7.04 -10.49 1.95
N ALA A 31 8.30 -10.72 2.33
CA ALA A 31 8.73 -12.00 2.91
C ALA A 31 7.98 -12.29 4.22
N LYS A 32 7.79 -11.26 5.06
CA LYS A 32 7.03 -11.36 6.32
C LYS A 32 5.58 -11.75 6.08
N VAL A 33 4.89 -11.10 5.13
CA VAL A 33 3.51 -11.46 4.77
C VAL A 33 3.44 -12.90 4.28
N LYS A 34 4.26 -13.25 3.28
CA LYS A 34 4.25 -14.57 2.67
C LYS A 34 4.46 -15.68 3.71
N THR A 35 5.44 -15.51 4.60
CA THR A 35 5.74 -16.49 5.64
C THR A 35 4.64 -16.54 6.71
N THR A 36 4.09 -15.40 7.11
CA THR A 36 3.05 -15.32 8.13
C THR A 36 1.73 -15.92 7.62
N VAL A 37 1.27 -15.48 6.43
CA VAL A 37 0.08 -16.05 5.80
C VAL A 37 0.26 -17.54 5.56
N GLY A 38 1.38 -17.98 4.96
CA GLY A 38 1.64 -19.39 4.72
C GLY A 38 1.67 -20.25 5.98
N ARG A 39 2.11 -19.70 7.12
CA ARG A 39 2.07 -20.36 8.42
C ARG A 39 0.63 -20.54 8.94
N TYR A 40 -0.14 -19.45 8.97
CA TYR A 40 -1.47 -19.45 9.56
C TYR A 40 -2.59 -19.92 8.62
N SER A 41 -2.31 -20.08 7.32
CA SER A 41 -3.18 -20.80 6.39
C SER A 41 -3.24 -22.31 6.64
N ARG A 42 -2.33 -22.85 7.45
CA ARG A 42 -2.32 -24.27 7.85
C ARG A 42 -2.97 -24.51 9.21
N VAL A 43 -3.40 -23.45 9.88
CA VAL A 43 -4.06 -23.54 11.19
C VAL A 43 -5.56 -23.38 10.97
N TYR A 44 -6.31 -24.48 11.17
CA TYR A 44 -7.76 -24.46 11.06
C TYR A 44 -8.37 -23.77 12.29
N SER A 45 -9.40 -22.96 12.05
CA SER A 45 -10.14 -22.34 13.16
C SER A 45 -11.06 -23.35 13.84
N ALA A 46 -11.17 -23.26 15.15
CA ALA A 46 -12.05 -24.12 15.94
C ALA A 46 -13.53 -23.96 15.58
N SER A 47 -13.91 -22.79 15.06
CA SER A 47 -15.29 -22.52 14.61
C SER A 47 -15.65 -23.24 13.31
N GLY A 48 -14.69 -23.74 12.53
CA GLY A 48 -14.92 -24.36 11.23
C GLY A 48 -15.46 -23.40 10.17
N LEU A 49 -15.51 -22.08 10.43
CA LEU A 49 -15.98 -21.09 9.46
C LEU A 49 -14.98 -20.96 8.29
N THR A 50 -15.50 -20.98 7.06
CA THR A 50 -14.72 -20.58 5.89
C THR A 50 -14.56 -19.06 5.85
N GLY A 51 -13.62 -18.55 5.05
CA GLY A 51 -13.49 -17.10 4.83
C GLY A 51 -14.81 -16.46 4.35
N ALA A 52 -15.52 -17.12 3.43
CA ALA A 52 -16.81 -16.64 2.95
C ALA A 52 -17.87 -16.59 4.07
N MET A 53 -17.96 -17.65 4.88
CA MET A 53 -18.90 -17.70 6.02
C MET A 53 -18.56 -16.65 7.09
N ALA A 54 -17.27 -16.42 7.34
CA ALA A 54 -16.81 -15.40 8.28
C ALA A 54 -17.16 -14.00 7.79
N ALA A 55 -16.96 -13.73 6.48
CA ALA A 55 -17.35 -12.47 5.85
C ALA A 55 -18.85 -12.23 5.95
N GLU A 56 -19.68 -13.23 5.63
CA GLU A 56 -21.13 -13.14 5.74
C GLU A 56 -21.58 -12.84 7.18
N ARG A 57 -21.02 -13.57 8.14
CA ARG A 57 -21.33 -13.37 9.57
C ARG A 57 -20.95 -11.96 10.03
N MET A 58 -19.79 -11.44 9.59
CA MET A 58 -19.34 -10.11 9.94
C MET A 58 -20.21 -9.01 9.33
N LEU A 59 -20.53 -9.09 8.02
CA LEU A 59 -21.40 -8.13 7.34
C LEU A 59 -22.80 -8.09 7.97
N ARG A 60 -23.37 -9.27 8.26
CA ARG A 60 -24.66 -9.40 8.95
C ARG A 60 -24.64 -8.77 10.34
N ALA A 61 -23.58 -9.04 11.13
CA ALA A 61 -23.42 -8.45 12.46
C ALA A 61 -23.21 -6.93 12.42
N ALA A 62 -22.65 -6.39 11.33
CA ALA A 62 -22.51 -4.97 11.08
C ALA A 62 -23.79 -4.29 10.54
N GLY A 63 -24.87 -5.07 10.25
CA GLY A 63 -26.11 -4.59 9.65
C GLY A 63 -26.00 -4.26 8.16
N ILE A 64 -25.01 -4.83 7.45
CA ILE A 64 -24.76 -4.60 6.02
C ILE A 64 -25.37 -5.76 5.23
N THR A 65 -26.36 -5.45 4.39
CA THR A 65 -27.12 -6.45 3.61
C THR A 65 -27.00 -6.27 2.10
N ASP A 66 -26.40 -5.17 1.65
CA ASP A 66 -26.24 -4.77 0.26
C ASP A 66 -24.88 -5.14 -0.34
N VAL A 67 -24.03 -5.87 0.41
CA VAL A 67 -22.71 -6.31 -0.02
C VAL A 67 -22.73 -7.82 -0.26
N ALA A 68 -22.41 -8.23 -1.50
CA ALA A 68 -22.29 -9.64 -1.87
C ALA A 68 -20.87 -10.16 -1.68
N ILE A 69 -20.74 -11.46 -1.36
CA ILE A 69 -19.45 -12.14 -1.24
C ILE A 69 -19.24 -12.99 -2.50
N ARG A 70 -18.11 -12.82 -3.16
CA ARG A 70 -17.78 -13.51 -4.41
C ARG A 70 -16.43 -14.20 -4.33
N HIS A 71 -16.31 -15.33 -5.00
CA HIS A 71 -15.04 -15.99 -5.25
C HIS A 71 -14.36 -15.37 -6.47
N VAL A 72 -13.06 -15.11 -6.37
CA VAL A 72 -12.21 -14.65 -7.47
C VAL A 72 -10.96 -15.53 -7.56
N ALA A 73 -10.52 -15.79 -8.79
CA ALA A 73 -9.32 -16.58 -9.01
C ALA A 73 -8.05 -15.85 -8.56
N GLY A 74 -7.05 -16.62 -8.12
CA GLY A 74 -5.73 -16.12 -7.79
C GLY A 74 -5.36 -16.27 -6.32
N THR A 75 -4.18 -15.77 -5.97
CA THR A 75 -3.62 -15.84 -4.61
C THR A 75 -3.41 -14.43 -4.10
N LEU A 76 -3.96 -14.12 -2.93
CA LEU A 76 -3.91 -12.78 -2.32
C LEU A 76 -4.52 -11.70 -3.24
N THR A 77 -5.56 -12.05 -3.96
CA THR A 77 -6.35 -11.14 -4.80
C THR A 77 -7.62 -10.65 -4.09
N ASP A 78 -7.70 -10.90 -2.79
CA ASP A 78 -8.79 -10.50 -1.93
C ASP A 78 -8.95 -8.97 -1.95
N HIS A 79 -10.19 -8.47 -2.10
CA HIS A 79 -10.47 -7.04 -2.08
C HIS A 79 -11.96 -6.75 -1.93
N TYR A 80 -12.29 -5.61 -1.34
CA TYR A 80 -13.60 -5.01 -1.40
C TYR A 80 -13.71 -4.06 -2.59
N ASP A 81 -14.74 -4.22 -3.42
CA ASP A 81 -15.08 -3.29 -4.50
C ASP A 81 -16.32 -2.46 -4.13
N PRO A 82 -16.16 -1.15 -3.86
CA PRO A 82 -17.29 -0.29 -3.50
C PRO A 82 -18.24 0.01 -4.67
N ARG A 83 -17.78 -0.15 -5.92
CA ARG A 83 -18.61 0.13 -7.11
C ARG A 83 -19.65 -0.97 -7.32
N SER A 84 -19.23 -2.21 -7.20
CA SER A 84 -20.10 -3.38 -7.32
C SER A 84 -20.69 -3.85 -5.99
N LYS A 85 -20.29 -3.22 -4.86
CA LYS A 85 -20.66 -3.65 -3.50
C LYS A 85 -20.36 -5.14 -3.28
N THR A 86 -19.10 -5.54 -3.54
CA THR A 86 -18.69 -6.93 -3.41
C THR A 86 -17.44 -7.08 -2.59
N VAL A 87 -17.41 -8.06 -1.68
CA VAL A 87 -16.23 -8.62 -1.06
C VAL A 87 -15.78 -9.80 -1.92
N ASN A 88 -14.66 -9.63 -2.59
CA ASN A 88 -14.07 -10.62 -3.49
C ASN A 88 -12.97 -11.37 -2.74
N LEU A 89 -13.11 -12.70 -2.64
CA LEU A 89 -12.20 -13.57 -1.88
C LEU A 89 -11.51 -14.56 -2.82
N SER A 90 -10.19 -14.66 -2.69
CA SER A 90 -9.31 -15.49 -3.50
C SER A 90 -9.48 -16.99 -3.22
N ASP A 91 -8.87 -17.84 -4.07
CA ASP A 91 -8.90 -19.31 -3.96
C ASP A 91 -8.48 -19.80 -2.57
N GLY A 92 -7.46 -19.18 -2.00
CA GLY A 92 -6.91 -19.55 -0.70
C GLY A 92 -7.73 -19.07 0.51
N VAL A 93 -8.77 -18.25 0.28
CA VAL A 93 -9.56 -17.61 1.33
C VAL A 93 -11.02 -18.05 1.31
N TYR A 94 -11.66 -18.06 0.15
CA TYR A 94 -13.12 -18.24 0.03
C TYR A 94 -13.63 -19.49 0.74
N ASN A 95 -13.08 -20.66 0.41
CA ASN A 95 -13.48 -21.96 1.00
C ASN A 95 -12.58 -22.44 2.15
N SER A 96 -11.54 -21.67 2.50
CA SER A 96 -10.58 -22.06 3.52
C SER A 96 -11.11 -21.79 4.92
N GLN A 97 -10.99 -22.77 5.82
CA GLN A 97 -11.34 -22.65 7.23
C GLN A 97 -10.16 -22.21 8.11
N SER A 98 -9.07 -21.72 7.49
CA SER A 98 -7.89 -21.33 8.23
C SER A 98 -8.06 -20.00 8.97
N VAL A 99 -7.33 -19.83 10.05
CA VAL A 99 -7.27 -18.58 10.83
C VAL A 99 -6.86 -17.40 9.95
N ALA A 100 -5.94 -17.62 8.99
CA ALA A 100 -5.55 -16.60 8.04
C ALA A 100 -6.69 -16.21 7.10
N ALA A 101 -7.44 -17.19 6.58
CA ALA A 101 -8.56 -16.95 5.68
C ALA A 101 -9.69 -16.16 6.36
N VAL A 102 -10.05 -16.53 7.57
CA VAL A 102 -11.04 -15.79 8.38
C VAL A 102 -10.56 -14.35 8.59
N GLY A 103 -9.29 -14.15 8.94
CA GLY A 103 -8.73 -12.80 9.15
C GLY A 103 -8.73 -11.93 7.90
N ILE A 104 -8.30 -12.47 6.75
CA ILE A 104 -8.27 -11.77 5.47
C ILE A 104 -9.70 -11.42 5.03
N ALA A 105 -10.63 -12.37 5.06
CA ALA A 105 -12.03 -12.12 4.69
C ALA A 105 -12.67 -11.04 5.57
N CYS A 106 -12.42 -11.06 6.88
CA CYS A 106 -12.90 -10.03 7.80
C CYS A 106 -12.23 -8.66 7.55
N HIS A 107 -10.97 -8.63 7.09
CA HIS A 107 -10.31 -7.38 6.70
C HIS A 107 -11.03 -6.71 5.53
N GLU A 108 -11.39 -7.47 4.49
CA GLU A 108 -12.15 -6.95 3.34
C GLU A 108 -13.55 -6.47 3.75
N CYS A 109 -14.19 -7.17 4.69
CA CYS A 109 -15.42 -6.67 5.31
C CYS A 109 -15.19 -5.39 6.13
N GLY A 110 -13.99 -5.19 6.69
CA GLY A 110 -13.59 -3.94 7.33
C GLY A 110 -13.68 -2.76 6.39
N HIS A 111 -13.27 -2.91 5.12
CA HIS A 111 -13.44 -1.91 4.06
C HIS A 111 -14.92 -1.69 3.71
N ALA A 112 -15.73 -2.74 3.63
CA ALA A 112 -17.16 -2.62 3.41
C ALA A 112 -17.83 -1.82 4.55
N ILE A 113 -17.44 -2.04 5.81
CA ILE A 113 -17.91 -1.26 6.96
C ILE A 113 -17.45 0.20 6.89
N GLN A 114 -16.22 0.46 6.44
CA GLN A 114 -15.73 1.83 6.22
C GLN A 114 -16.60 2.56 5.19
N ASP A 115 -16.89 1.90 4.07
CA ASP A 115 -17.71 2.45 2.99
C ASP A 115 -19.15 2.72 3.47
N ALA A 116 -19.80 1.74 4.10
CA ALA A 116 -21.17 1.87 4.63
C ALA A 116 -21.29 2.99 5.69
N ARG A 117 -20.19 3.33 6.38
CA ARG A 117 -20.13 4.39 7.39
C ARG A 117 -19.52 5.70 6.89
N ALA A 118 -19.35 5.84 5.57
CA ALA A 118 -18.76 7.02 4.92
C ALA A 118 -17.45 7.47 5.60
N TYR A 119 -16.55 6.52 5.89
CA TYR A 119 -15.27 6.81 6.55
C TYR A 119 -14.41 7.74 5.68
N PHE A 120 -14.26 8.98 6.09
CA PHE A 120 -13.63 10.04 5.30
C PHE A 120 -12.28 9.65 4.66
N PRO A 121 -11.30 9.02 5.36
CA PRO A 121 -10.05 8.64 4.72
C PRO A 121 -10.23 7.66 3.56
N LEU A 122 -11.22 6.74 3.58
CA LEU A 122 -11.50 5.84 2.48
C LEU A 122 -12.07 6.62 1.27
N THR A 123 -13.03 7.51 1.51
CA THR A 123 -13.60 8.36 0.45
C THR A 123 -12.54 9.25 -0.18
N PHE A 124 -11.68 9.86 0.64
CA PHE A 124 -10.56 10.67 0.18
C PHE A 124 -9.54 9.85 -0.62
N ARG A 125 -9.18 8.64 -0.15
CA ARG A 125 -8.34 7.70 -0.91
C ARG A 125 -8.92 7.42 -2.29
N HIS A 126 -10.24 7.15 -2.39
CA HIS A 126 -10.90 6.85 -3.67
C HIS A 126 -10.84 8.04 -4.64
N SER A 127 -11.00 9.28 -4.16
CA SER A 127 -10.88 10.48 -5.00
C SER A 127 -9.43 10.71 -5.49
N LEU A 128 -8.44 10.25 -4.72
CA LEU A 128 -7.03 10.36 -5.10
C LEU A 128 -6.56 9.30 -6.11
N VAL A 129 -7.27 8.16 -6.27
CA VAL A 129 -6.86 7.07 -7.18
C VAL A 129 -6.56 7.56 -8.60
N PRO A 130 -7.47 8.29 -9.31
CA PRO A 130 -7.19 8.74 -10.66
C PRO A 130 -6.01 9.73 -10.71
N VAL A 131 -5.90 10.61 -9.72
CA VAL A 131 -4.82 11.60 -9.61
C VAL A 131 -3.48 10.91 -9.37
N ALA A 132 -3.42 9.95 -8.46
CA ALA A 132 -2.21 9.20 -8.14
C ALA A 132 -1.76 8.32 -9.32
N ASN A 133 -2.69 7.67 -10.01
CA ASN A 133 -2.39 6.86 -11.19
C ASN A 133 -1.83 7.72 -12.33
N PHE A 134 -2.46 8.85 -12.63
CA PHE A 134 -1.94 9.80 -13.62
C PHE A 134 -0.58 10.34 -13.19
N GLY A 135 -0.46 10.82 -11.95
CA GLY A 135 0.77 11.38 -11.41
C GLY A 135 1.94 10.39 -11.45
N SER A 136 1.73 9.14 -11.02
CA SER A 136 2.78 8.12 -11.05
C SER A 136 3.19 7.73 -12.47
N SER A 137 2.26 7.68 -13.41
CA SER A 137 2.53 7.30 -14.81
C SER A 137 3.34 8.36 -15.55
N ILE A 138 3.07 9.66 -15.30
CA ILE A 138 3.69 10.75 -16.04
C ILE A 138 4.96 11.29 -15.37
N SER A 139 5.14 11.06 -14.05
CA SER A 139 6.25 11.62 -13.29
C SER A 139 7.62 11.24 -13.85
N TRP A 140 7.85 9.95 -14.11
CA TRP A 140 9.13 9.47 -14.63
C TRP A 140 9.43 9.94 -16.05
N PRO A 141 8.50 9.90 -17.03
CA PRO A 141 8.69 10.53 -18.32
C PRO A 141 9.06 12.01 -18.22
N LEU A 142 8.35 12.79 -17.40
CA LEU A 142 8.65 14.21 -17.24
C LEU A 142 10.06 14.44 -16.68
N ILE A 143 10.47 13.72 -15.67
CA ILE A 143 11.82 13.82 -15.08
C ILE A 143 12.86 13.44 -16.14
N LEU A 144 12.67 12.34 -16.85
CA LEU A 144 13.62 11.85 -17.86
C LEU A 144 13.79 12.87 -18.99
N PHE A 145 12.68 13.34 -19.58
CA PHE A 145 12.76 14.35 -20.65
C PHE A 145 13.32 15.68 -20.14
N GLY A 146 13.02 16.05 -18.89
CA GLY A 146 13.58 17.22 -18.25
C GLY A 146 15.11 17.16 -18.12
N VAL A 147 15.65 16.01 -17.73
CA VAL A 147 17.10 15.77 -17.66
C VAL A 147 17.73 15.83 -19.05
N LEU A 148 17.13 15.16 -20.04
CA LEU A 148 17.61 15.15 -21.43
C LEU A 148 17.58 16.55 -22.07
N ALA A 149 16.60 17.38 -21.72
CA ALA A 149 16.50 18.78 -22.17
C ALA A 149 17.45 19.74 -21.40
N GLY A 150 18.42 19.22 -20.64
CA GLY A 150 19.42 20.02 -19.94
C GLY A 150 18.93 20.68 -18.65
N GLY A 151 17.84 20.19 -18.07
CA GLY A 151 17.25 20.75 -16.85
C GLY A 151 18.11 20.70 -15.61
N MET A 152 19.24 19.97 -15.63
CA MET A 152 20.24 19.96 -14.58
C MET A 152 21.26 21.10 -14.67
N ARG A 153 21.27 21.84 -15.78
CA ARG A 153 22.28 22.87 -16.07
C ARG A 153 21.85 24.27 -15.66
N THR A 154 20.56 24.58 -15.85
CA THR A 154 20.01 25.91 -15.55
C THR A 154 18.60 25.80 -14.98
N THR A 155 18.33 26.61 -13.96
CA THR A 155 17.02 26.64 -13.27
C THR A 155 15.91 27.32 -14.09
N ASN A 156 16.27 28.10 -15.13
CA ASN A 156 15.31 28.79 -16.01
C ASN A 156 15.06 28.06 -17.34
N SER A 157 15.44 26.77 -17.43
CA SER A 157 15.22 25.97 -18.63
C SER A 157 13.88 25.24 -18.59
N ILE A 158 13.34 24.95 -19.78
CA ILE A 158 12.15 24.09 -19.90
C ILE A 158 12.39 22.70 -19.31
N GLY A 159 13.64 22.22 -19.38
CA GLY A 159 14.05 20.97 -18.78
C GLY A 159 13.91 20.97 -17.26
N PHE A 160 14.29 22.06 -16.58
CA PHE A 160 14.09 22.21 -15.15
C PHE A 160 12.60 22.23 -14.77
N LEU A 161 11.77 22.95 -15.53
CA LEU A 161 10.32 22.99 -15.33
C LEU A 161 9.70 21.58 -15.45
N LEU A 162 10.13 20.79 -16.43
CA LEU A 162 9.68 19.40 -16.59
C LEU A 162 10.07 18.52 -15.40
N ILE A 163 11.29 18.68 -14.88
CA ILE A 163 11.72 17.95 -13.67
C ILE A 163 10.82 18.32 -12.48
N GLN A 164 10.59 19.62 -12.25
CA GLN A 164 9.74 20.07 -11.13
C GLN A 164 8.30 19.57 -11.25
N ALA A 165 7.74 19.60 -12.47
CA ALA A 165 6.42 19.03 -12.73
C ALA A 165 6.38 17.51 -12.47
N GLY A 166 7.43 16.78 -12.85
CA GLY A 166 7.54 15.36 -12.56
C GLY A 166 7.62 15.05 -11.06
N ILE A 167 8.39 15.82 -10.29
CA ILE A 167 8.48 15.70 -8.83
C ILE A 167 7.12 16.01 -8.17
N PHE A 168 6.43 17.06 -8.63
CA PHE A 168 5.09 17.38 -8.17
C PHE A 168 4.12 16.22 -8.43
N CYS A 169 4.10 15.68 -9.64
CA CYS A 169 3.28 14.52 -10.00
C CYS A 169 3.61 13.29 -9.12
N PHE A 170 4.88 13.03 -8.84
CA PHE A 170 5.30 11.95 -7.95
C PHE A 170 4.85 12.19 -6.50
N SER A 171 4.85 13.44 -6.02
CA SER A 171 4.39 13.76 -4.66
C SER A 171 2.92 13.43 -4.44
N LEU A 172 2.09 13.48 -5.48
CA LEU A 172 0.68 13.04 -5.41
C LEU A 172 0.56 11.52 -5.19
N ALA A 173 1.44 10.74 -5.82
CA ALA A 173 1.50 9.30 -5.57
C ALA A 173 1.98 9.00 -4.14
N VAL A 174 2.93 9.76 -3.61
CA VAL A 174 3.36 9.65 -2.20
C VAL A 174 2.22 9.98 -1.26
N LEU A 175 1.48 11.06 -1.52
CA LEU A 175 0.29 11.43 -0.74
C LEU A 175 -0.75 10.31 -0.71
N PHE A 176 -1.02 9.68 -1.85
CA PHE A 176 -1.91 8.53 -1.93
C PHE A 176 -1.45 7.36 -1.03
N GLN A 177 -0.16 7.05 -1.03
CA GLN A 177 0.40 6.01 -0.15
C GLN A 177 0.20 6.37 1.34
N MET A 178 0.42 7.63 1.71
CA MET A 178 0.24 8.10 3.09
C MET A 178 -1.22 8.05 3.54
N VAL A 179 -2.16 8.44 2.66
CA VAL A 179 -3.61 8.38 2.93
C VAL A 179 -4.11 6.94 3.01
N THR A 180 -3.46 6.01 2.32
CA THR A 180 -3.81 4.58 2.37
C THR A 180 -3.55 3.98 3.75
N LEU A 181 -2.50 4.39 4.48
CA LEU A 181 -2.15 3.82 5.79
C LEU A 181 -3.29 3.85 6.83
N PRO A 182 -3.91 5.00 7.13
CA PRO A 182 -5.01 5.04 8.10
C PRO A 182 -6.22 4.21 7.66
N VAL A 183 -6.46 4.06 6.35
CA VAL A 183 -7.53 3.23 5.82
C VAL A 183 -7.28 1.76 6.16
N GLU A 184 -6.09 1.24 5.86
CA GLU A 184 -5.71 -0.16 6.07
C GLU A 184 -5.65 -0.52 7.57
N PHE A 185 -5.07 0.37 8.39
CA PHE A 185 -5.05 0.16 9.84
C PHE A 185 -6.46 0.17 10.45
N ASN A 186 -7.35 1.03 9.97
CA ASN A 186 -8.72 1.11 10.45
C ASN A 186 -9.54 -0.11 9.99
N ALA A 187 -9.38 -0.60 8.74
CA ALA A 187 -10.02 -1.83 8.27
C ALA A 187 -9.61 -3.04 9.12
N SER A 188 -8.30 -3.22 9.36
CA SER A 188 -7.78 -4.29 10.23
C SER A 188 -8.29 -4.18 11.67
N ARG A 189 -8.39 -2.97 12.22
CA ARG A 189 -8.94 -2.75 13.56
C ARG A 189 -10.41 -3.16 13.64
N ARG A 190 -11.23 -2.75 12.64
CA ARG A 190 -12.65 -3.14 12.54
C ARG A 190 -12.79 -4.65 12.43
N ALA A 191 -11.97 -5.30 11.60
CA ALA A 191 -11.94 -6.75 11.48
C ALA A 191 -11.72 -7.42 12.84
N MET A 192 -10.67 -7.01 13.56
CA MET A 192 -10.35 -7.59 14.88
C MET A 192 -11.46 -7.35 15.91
N GLN A 193 -12.02 -6.14 15.97
CA GLN A 193 -13.14 -5.83 16.86
C GLN A 193 -14.36 -6.72 16.59
N MET A 194 -14.74 -6.90 15.33
CA MET A 194 -15.88 -7.72 14.96
C MET A 194 -15.64 -9.21 15.20
N ILE A 195 -14.43 -9.70 14.96
CA ILE A 195 -14.02 -11.09 15.27
C ILE A 195 -14.19 -11.36 16.77
N GLU A 196 -13.71 -10.43 17.62
CA GLU A 196 -13.82 -10.54 19.08
C GLU A 196 -15.28 -10.45 19.57
N GLN A 197 -16.06 -9.50 19.04
CA GLN A 197 -17.47 -9.29 19.41
C GLN A 197 -18.38 -10.45 19.01
N THR A 198 -18.13 -11.07 17.87
CA THR A 198 -18.96 -12.16 17.35
C THR A 198 -18.48 -13.54 17.79
N GLY A 199 -17.34 -13.64 18.47
CA GLY A 199 -16.76 -14.90 18.94
C GLY A 199 -16.44 -15.86 17.77
N MET A 200 -16.09 -15.37 16.60
CA MET A 200 -15.77 -16.20 15.44
C MET A 200 -14.47 -16.99 15.61
N LEU A 201 -13.55 -16.45 16.38
CA LEU A 201 -12.26 -17.06 16.69
C LEU A 201 -12.04 -17.06 18.20
N THR A 202 -11.33 -18.07 18.69
CA THR A 202 -10.83 -18.10 20.07
C THR A 202 -9.83 -16.97 20.32
N VAL A 203 -9.50 -16.70 21.58
CA VAL A 203 -8.51 -15.69 21.96
C VAL A 203 -7.16 -15.96 21.30
N GLU A 204 -6.73 -17.22 21.26
CA GLU A 204 -5.44 -17.59 20.68
C GLU A 204 -5.46 -17.45 19.15
N GLU A 205 -6.53 -17.85 18.49
CA GLU A 205 -6.72 -17.68 17.04
C GLU A 205 -6.80 -16.20 16.66
N SER A 206 -7.45 -15.37 17.47
CA SER A 206 -7.48 -13.90 17.30
C SER A 206 -6.08 -13.29 17.38
N ARG A 207 -5.20 -13.80 18.26
CA ARG A 207 -3.79 -13.39 18.30
C ARG A 207 -3.04 -13.78 17.02
N MET A 208 -3.32 -14.96 16.46
CA MET A 208 -2.73 -15.41 15.18
C MET A 208 -3.22 -14.55 14.03
N THR A 209 -4.52 -14.28 13.96
CA THR A 209 -5.15 -13.38 12.98
C THR A 209 -4.54 -11.97 13.03
N ARG A 210 -4.34 -11.43 14.23
CA ARG A 210 -3.69 -10.12 14.42
C ARG A 210 -2.27 -10.10 13.83
N LYS A 211 -1.51 -11.21 13.96
CA LYS A 211 -0.17 -11.30 13.31
C LYS A 211 -0.26 -11.31 11.80
N VAL A 212 -1.28 -11.96 11.21
CA VAL A 212 -1.53 -11.95 9.77
C VAL A 212 -1.83 -10.53 9.28
N LEU A 213 -2.79 -9.85 9.90
CA LEU A 213 -3.19 -8.49 9.51
C LEU A 213 -2.07 -7.47 9.75
N THR A 214 -1.30 -7.60 10.84
CA THR A 214 -0.12 -6.77 11.08
C THR A 214 0.94 -6.97 10.02
N ALA A 215 1.21 -8.21 9.61
CA ALA A 215 2.18 -8.49 8.55
C ALA A 215 1.72 -7.88 7.21
N ALA A 216 0.43 -7.95 6.88
CA ALA A 216 -0.14 -7.31 5.72
C ALA A 216 -0.01 -5.78 5.80
N ALA A 217 -0.34 -5.16 6.94
CA ALA A 217 -0.21 -3.73 7.15
C ALA A 217 1.22 -3.21 6.98
N LEU A 218 2.24 -4.02 7.35
CA LEU A 218 3.65 -3.66 7.16
C LEU A 218 4.04 -3.49 5.69
N THR A 219 3.34 -4.11 4.73
CA THR A 219 3.60 -3.89 3.30
C THR A 219 3.21 -2.48 2.86
N TYR A 220 2.11 -1.96 3.37
CA TYR A 220 1.70 -0.57 3.12
C TYR A 220 2.66 0.42 3.77
N VAL A 221 3.13 0.14 5.00
CA VAL A 221 4.15 0.98 5.67
C VAL A 221 5.45 0.99 4.88
N ALA A 222 5.92 -0.16 4.42
CA ALA A 222 7.13 -0.28 3.62
C ALA A 222 6.99 0.45 2.27
N GLY A 223 5.84 0.31 1.60
CA GLY A 223 5.53 1.01 0.36
C GLY A 223 5.53 2.54 0.53
N ALA A 224 4.86 3.04 1.57
CA ALA A 224 4.83 4.47 1.87
C ALA A 224 6.24 5.00 2.24
N ALA A 225 7.00 4.28 3.06
CA ALA A 225 8.36 4.64 3.41
C ALA A 225 9.28 4.68 2.17
N SER A 226 9.18 3.67 1.29
CA SER A 226 9.94 3.62 0.02
C SER A 226 9.59 4.81 -0.88
N ALA A 227 8.31 5.16 -1.00
CA ALA A 227 7.86 6.30 -1.79
C ALA A 227 8.38 7.64 -1.23
N VAL A 228 8.37 7.82 0.09
CA VAL A 228 8.93 9.00 0.76
C VAL A 228 10.45 9.10 0.55
N LEU A 229 11.18 7.99 0.70
CA LEU A 229 12.63 7.96 0.47
C LEU A 229 12.98 8.30 -0.99
N GLN A 230 12.19 7.80 -1.94
CA GLN A 230 12.37 8.14 -3.35
C GLN A 230 12.06 9.62 -3.63
N LEU A 231 11.00 10.18 -3.04
CA LEU A 231 10.69 11.61 -3.16
C LEU A 231 11.83 12.46 -2.56
N LEU A 232 12.32 12.09 -1.39
CA LEU A 232 13.46 12.75 -0.75
C LEU A 232 14.69 12.75 -1.67
N ARG A 233 14.99 11.61 -2.29
CA ARG A 233 16.06 11.51 -3.27
C ARG A 233 15.87 12.49 -4.43
N LEU A 234 14.67 12.54 -5.02
CA LEU A 234 14.37 13.47 -6.12
C LEU A 234 14.55 14.93 -5.69
N LEU A 235 14.13 15.28 -4.46
CA LEU A 235 14.30 16.62 -3.92
C LEU A 235 15.78 16.96 -3.66
N ILE A 236 16.61 16.02 -3.20
CA ILE A 236 18.04 16.22 -3.03
C ILE A 236 18.73 16.41 -4.38
N LEU A 237 18.41 15.62 -5.40
CA LEU A 237 19.03 15.67 -6.72
C LEU A 237 18.64 16.91 -7.53
N PHE A 238 17.37 17.32 -7.42
CA PHE A 238 16.80 18.34 -8.32
C PHE A 238 16.14 19.51 -7.59
N GLY A 239 15.93 19.43 -6.27
CA GLY A 239 15.27 20.48 -5.49
C GLY A 239 16.22 21.58 -5.01
N GLY A 240 17.51 21.32 -4.95
CA GLY A 240 18.53 22.32 -4.68
C GLY A 240 18.81 23.13 -5.92
N GLY A 241 18.07 24.23 -6.13
CA GLY A 241 18.59 25.28 -7.01
C GLY A 241 20.00 25.62 -6.54
N ARG A 242 21.01 25.43 -7.40
CA ARG A 242 22.34 25.98 -7.17
C ARG A 242 22.15 27.47 -6.85
N ARG A 243 22.40 27.85 -5.62
CA ARG A 243 22.70 29.24 -5.31
C ARG A 243 24.03 29.51 -6.01
N ASP A 244 23.97 30.03 -7.22
CA ASP A 244 25.09 30.72 -7.83
C ASP A 244 25.15 32.07 -7.09
N ASP A 245 25.95 32.14 -6.03
CA ASP A 245 26.56 33.36 -5.50
C ASP A 245 27.86 33.62 -6.25
#